data_b2af2d5d834f204d14cd1e1742a4e08b
#
_entry.id   b2af2d5d834f204d14cd1e1742a4e08b
#
_cell.length_a   1.000
_cell.length_b   1.000
_cell.length_c   1.000
_cell.angle_alpha   90.00
_cell.angle_beta   90.00
_cell.angle_gamma   90.00
#
_symmetry.space_group_name_H-M   'P 1'
#
loop_
_entity.id
_entity.type
_entity.pdbx_description
1 polymer ?
#
loop_
_entity_poly.entity_id
_entity_poly.type
_entity_poly.pdbx_seq_one_letter_code
_entity_poly.pdbx_strand_id
1 'polypeptide(L)'
;MAERVCCSYQNVLSIQNRVCCLYRVSTTKQVDHDDQNQADIPVQRKACREFAERMGWTIVYEEQENGVSGFKVSANDRDKIQLIKEYAEQGKFDILLVFMFDRIGRRAEETPFVVEWLINHGIQVWSVNEGEQRIDTHVDRLTNYIRFWQADGESQKTSMRTKAALGQMVQEGRFRGGSAPYGYDLVPSGTYNKRKHEVFKLEINPDEAKVVRMMFDLCVGSGYGRFKIANFLSEMGIKTRDGKNWHEATVGHILHNIMY
;
A
#
# COMPACT_ATOMS: atom_id res chain seq x y z
N MET A 1 -25.81 -12.25 -66.67
CA MET A 1 -25.02 -11.12 -66.12
C MET A 1 -24.89 -11.28 -64.60
N ALA A 2 -23.93 -12.07 -64.30
CA ALA A 2 -23.44 -12.18 -62.91
C ALA A 2 -22.16 -11.35 -62.83
N GLU A 3 -22.05 -10.47 -61.88
CA GLU A 3 -20.76 -10.04 -61.35
C GLU A 3 -20.96 -8.89 -60.35
N ARG A 4 -20.23 -9.05 -59.24
CA ARG A 4 -19.91 -8.02 -58.22
C ARG A 4 -20.83 -7.95 -57.01
N VAL A 5 -20.72 -8.93 -56.14
CA VAL A 5 -20.74 -8.66 -54.70
C VAL A 5 -19.60 -9.49 -54.07
N CYS A 6 -18.43 -9.00 -54.17
CA CYS A 6 -17.29 -9.55 -53.42
C CYS A 6 -16.29 -8.42 -53.21
N CYS A 7 -16.42 -7.69 -52.11
CA CYS A 7 -15.33 -6.91 -51.50
C CYS A 7 -15.87 -6.07 -50.34
N SER A 8 -15.94 -6.63 -49.14
CA SER A 8 -15.91 -5.85 -47.90
C SER A 8 -15.77 -6.70 -46.63
N TYR A 9 -14.99 -7.78 -46.71
CA TYR A 9 -14.58 -8.53 -45.50
C TYR A 9 -13.03 -8.62 -45.46
N GLN A 10 -12.37 -7.49 -45.50
CA GLN A 10 -10.93 -7.41 -45.26
C GLN A 10 -10.62 -6.16 -44.46
N ASN A 11 -11.10 -6.14 -43.23
CA ASN A 11 -10.45 -5.38 -42.14
C ASN A 11 -10.78 -6.10 -40.83
N VAL A 12 -10.47 -7.37 -40.73
CA VAL A 12 -10.12 -7.97 -39.46
C VAL A 12 -8.74 -7.38 -39.15
N LEU A 13 -8.71 -6.30 -38.42
CA LEU A 13 -7.51 -5.80 -37.79
C LEU A 13 -6.90 -7.00 -37.06
N SER A 14 -5.78 -7.50 -37.57
CA SER A 14 -5.00 -8.52 -36.89
C SER A 14 -4.65 -7.95 -35.52
N ILE A 15 -5.30 -8.44 -34.48
CA ILE A 15 -4.92 -8.13 -33.10
C ILE A 15 -3.45 -8.55 -33.00
N GLN A 16 -2.56 -7.59 -32.91
CA GLN A 16 -1.11 -7.84 -32.94
C GLN A 16 -0.61 -8.46 -31.65
N ASN A 17 -1.49 -8.82 -30.69
CA ASN A 17 -1.17 -9.48 -29.42
C ASN A 17 0.00 -8.80 -28.68
N ARG A 18 0.09 -7.45 -28.76
CA ARG A 18 1.11 -6.64 -28.08
C ARG A 18 0.69 -6.42 -26.66
N VAL A 19 1.51 -6.82 -25.71
CA VAL A 19 1.20 -6.80 -24.29
C VAL A 19 1.96 -5.71 -23.56
N CYS A 20 1.26 -4.94 -22.74
CA CYS A 20 1.82 -4.12 -21.68
C CYS A 20 1.62 -4.83 -20.34
N CYS A 21 2.68 -5.10 -19.60
CA CYS A 21 2.60 -5.70 -18.27
C CYS A 21 2.68 -4.60 -17.19
N LEU A 22 1.85 -4.75 -16.14
CA LEU A 22 1.92 -3.89 -14.95
C LEU A 22 2.21 -4.74 -13.71
N TYR A 23 3.28 -4.39 -12.99
CA TYR A 23 3.71 -5.01 -11.73
C TYR A 23 3.59 -4.01 -10.58
N ARG A 24 3.13 -4.45 -9.40
CA ARG A 24 3.00 -3.56 -8.25
C ARG A 24 3.25 -4.27 -6.93
N VAL A 25 3.99 -3.61 -6.05
CA VAL A 25 4.10 -3.96 -4.63
C VAL A 25 3.76 -2.73 -3.76
N SER A 26 3.15 -2.98 -2.61
CA SER A 26 2.67 -1.91 -1.73
C SER A 26 3.73 -1.35 -0.78
N THR A 27 4.88 -2.01 -0.64
CA THR A 27 5.99 -1.58 0.21
C THR A 27 7.32 -1.84 -0.47
N THR A 28 8.30 -0.95 -0.28
CA THR A 28 9.67 -1.10 -0.79
C THR A 28 10.39 -2.32 -0.21
N LYS A 29 9.98 -2.78 0.98
CA LYS A 29 10.54 -4.01 1.60
C LYS A 29 10.12 -5.30 0.89
N GLN A 30 9.12 -5.27 0.03
CA GLN A 30 8.66 -6.43 -0.77
C GLN A 30 9.38 -6.56 -2.12
N VAL A 31 10.33 -5.67 -2.40
CA VAL A 31 11.08 -5.70 -3.67
C VAL A 31 12.16 -6.78 -3.67
N ASP A 32 12.72 -7.14 -2.49
CA ASP A 32 13.94 -7.94 -2.36
C ASP A 32 13.80 -9.23 -1.52
N HIS A 33 12.60 -9.66 -1.12
CA HIS A 33 12.46 -10.84 -0.26
C HIS A 33 11.97 -12.09 -1.01
N ASP A 34 12.74 -13.16 -0.84
CA ASP A 34 12.55 -14.55 -1.31
C ASP A 34 11.39 -15.29 -0.58
N ASP A 35 10.43 -14.58 -0.02
CA ASP A 35 9.33 -15.16 0.76
C ASP A 35 8.23 -15.64 -0.22
N GLN A 36 8.16 -16.94 -0.43
CA GLN A 36 7.31 -17.63 -1.42
C GLN A 36 5.79 -17.35 -1.28
N ASN A 37 5.35 -16.63 -0.25
CA ASN A 37 3.94 -16.30 0.01
C ASN A 37 3.54 -14.86 -0.33
N GLN A 38 4.46 -14.01 -0.77
CA GLN A 38 4.15 -12.65 -1.23
C GLN A 38 4.66 -12.50 -2.66
N ALA A 39 3.72 -12.34 -3.61
CA ALA A 39 4.05 -12.15 -5.01
C ALA A 39 4.78 -10.82 -5.21
N ASP A 40 6.10 -10.81 -5.01
CA ASP A 40 6.99 -9.71 -5.31
C ASP A 40 7.10 -9.47 -6.82
N ILE A 41 7.77 -8.41 -7.23
CA ILE A 41 7.87 -8.05 -8.66
C ILE A 41 8.53 -9.13 -9.51
N PRO A 42 9.64 -9.79 -9.10
CA PRO A 42 10.24 -10.89 -9.85
C PRO A 42 9.28 -12.04 -10.11
N VAL A 43 8.47 -12.45 -9.12
CA VAL A 43 7.47 -13.51 -9.26
C VAL A 43 6.35 -13.10 -10.22
N GLN A 44 5.83 -11.87 -10.08
CA GLN A 44 4.79 -11.34 -10.98
C GLN A 44 5.31 -11.31 -12.44
N ARG A 45 6.53 -10.79 -12.63
CA ARG A 45 7.16 -10.69 -13.95
C ARG A 45 7.34 -12.06 -14.60
N LYS A 46 7.87 -13.03 -13.85
CA LYS A 46 8.04 -14.40 -14.34
C LYS A 46 6.70 -14.99 -14.77
N ALA A 47 5.67 -14.91 -13.93
CA ALA A 47 4.35 -15.45 -14.22
C ALA A 47 3.70 -14.78 -15.45
N CYS A 48 3.80 -13.45 -15.59
CA CYS A 48 3.26 -12.74 -16.76
C CYS A 48 4.02 -13.11 -18.05
N ARG A 49 5.34 -13.27 -18.00
CA ARG A 49 6.14 -13.69 -19.18
C ARG A 49 5.77 -15.10 -19.62
N GLU A 50 5.72 -16.06 -18.71
CA GLU A 50 5.30 -17.44 -19.00
C GLU A 50 3.87 -17.51 -19.52
N PHE A 51 2.97 -16.66 -19.00
CA PHE A 51 1.60 -16.58 -19.49
C PHE A 51 1.56 -16.03 -20.92
N ALA A 52 2.25 -14.91 -21.20
CA ALA A 52 2.29 -14.32 -22.54
C ALA A 52 2.91 -15.27 -23.56
N GLU A 53 3.99 -15.98 -23.21
CA GLU A 53 4.64 -16.98 -24.06
C GLU A 53 3.65 -18.11 -24.41
N ARG A 54 2.95 -18.66 -23.43
CA ARG A 54 1.94 -19.72 -23.63
C ARG A 54 0.79 -19.28 -24.53
N MET A 55 0.42 -17.99 -24.46
CA MET A 55 -0.66 -17.41 -25.29
C MET A 55 -0.16 -16.96 -26.67
N GLY A 56 1.14 -17.03 -26.95
CA GLY A 56 1.74 -16.54 -28.19
C GLY A 56 1.72 -15.00 -28.31
N TRP A 57 1.77 -14.29 -27.20
CA TRP A 57 1.74 -12.84 -27.14
C TRP A 57 3.15 -12.24 -27.04
N THR A 58 3.31 -11.01 -27.55
CA THR A 58 4.58 -10.29 -27.51
C THR A 58 4.51 -9.16 -26.46
N ILE A 59 5.33 -9.23 -25.44
CA ILE A 59 5.45 -8.16 -24.44
C ILE A 59 6.24 -7.01 -25.05
N VAL A 60 5.63 -5.84 -25.16
CA VAL A 60 6.21 -4.61 -25.70
C VAL A 60 6.56 -3.59 -24.61
N TYR A 61 5.84 -3.61 -23.48
CA TYR A 61 6.09 -2.75 -22.33
C TYR A 61 5.97 -3.52 -21.02
N GLU A 62 6.84 -3.19 -20.08
CA GLU A 62 6.78 -3.69 -18.70
C GLU A 62 6.91 -2.50 -17.75
N GLU A 63 5.82 -2.15 -17.07
CA GLU A 63 5.76 -1.06 -16.11
C GLU A 63 5.71 -1.60 -14.69
N GLN A 64 6.41 -0.94 -13.78
CA GLN A 64 6.40 -1.36 -12.38
C GLN A 64 6.22 -0.18 -11.41
N GLU A 65 5.50 -0.43 -10.34
CA GLU A 65 5.28 0.50 -9.23
C GLU A 65 5.81 -0.09 -7.93
N ASN A 66 6.82 0.56 -7.35
CA ASN A 66 7.46 0.15 -6.11
C ASN A 66 6.95 1.02 -4.94
N GLY A 67 6.45 0.38 -3.88
CA GLY A 67 6.02 1.08 -2.68
C GLY A 67 4.73 1.89 -2.81
N VAL A 68 3.98 1.70 -3.90
CA VAL A 68 2.70 2.41 -4.11
C VAL A 68 1.53 1.54 -3.64
N SER A 69 0.82 2.03 -2.61
CA SER A 69 -0.37 1.36 -2.12
C SER A 69 -1.56 1.61 -3.05
N GLY A 70 -2.08 0.55 -3.66
CA GLY A 70 -3.29 0.62 -4.48
C GLY A 70 -4.57 1.03 -3.73
N PHE A 71 -4.50 1.14 -2.39
CA PHE A 71 -5.59 1.64 -1.55
C PHE A 71 -5.40 3.11 -1.15
N LYS A 72 -4.16 3.53 -0.84
CA LYS A 72 -3.86 4.89 -0.36
C LYS A 72 -3.75 5.92 -1.47
N VAL A 73 -3.24 5.52 -2.64
CA VAL A 73 -3.02 6.41 -3.78
C VAL A 73 -4.09 6.15 -4.82
N SER A 74 -4.74 7.22 -5.28
CA SER A 74 -5.73 7.17 -6.36
C SER A 74 -5.11 6.61 -7.65
N ALA A 75 -5.88 5.84 -8.41
CA ALA A 75 -5.45 5.37 -9.72
C ALA A 75 -5.14 6.54 -10.68
N ASN A 76 -5.82 7.67 -10.51
CA ASN A 76 -5.58 8.87 -11.32
C ASN A 76 -4.30 9.62 -10.92
N ASP A 77 -3.80 9.45 -9.70
CA ASP A 77 -2.57 10.07 -9.20
C ASP A 77 -1.34 9.16 -9.37
N ARG A 78 -1.52 7.98 -9.99
CA ARG A 78 -0.45 7.00 -10.20
C ARG A 78 0.16 7.17 -11.57
N ASP A 79 1.42 7.63 -11.61
CA ASP A 79 2.16 7.93 -12.84
C ASP A 79 2.14 6.77 -13.85
N LYS A 80 2.25 5.52 -13.38
CA LYS A 80 2.26 4.35 -14.27
C LYS A 80 0.90 4.03 -14.86
N ILE A 81 -0.19 4.27 -14.16
CA ILE A 81 -1.54 4.12 -14.71
C ILE A 81 -1.79 5.19 -15.78
N GLN A 82 -1.35 6.44 -15.54
CA GLN A 82 -1.47 7.50 -16.54
C GLN A 82 -0.62 7.19 -17.78
N LEU A 83 0.62 6.72 -17.59
CA LEU A 83 1.49 6.32 -18.69
C LEU A 83 0.87 5.17 -19.53
N ILE A 84 0.25 4.17 -18.88
CA ILE A 84 -0.45 3.07 -19.56
C ILE A 84 -1.65 3.61 -20.37
N LYS A 85 -2.40 4.58 -19.82
CA LYS A 85 -3.48 5.24 -20.56
C LYS A 85 -2.96 5.97 -21.79
N GLU A 86 -1.88 6.73 -21.68
CA GLU A 86 -1.23 7.39 -22.82
C GLU A 86 -0.77 6.39 -23.88
N TYR A 87 -0.21 5.25 -23.49
CA TYR A 87 0.17 4.19 -24.42
C TYR A 87 -1.06 3.59 -25.11
N ALA A 88 -2.18 3.41 -24.39
CA ALA A 88 -3.43 2.92 -24.94
C ALA A 88 -4.01 3.89 -25.97
N GLU A 89 -4.08 5.18 -25.66
CA GLU A 89 -4.53 6.23 -26.59
C GLU A 89 -3.69 6.29 -27.87
N GLN A 90 -2.39 6.04 -27.74
CA GLN A 90 -1.46 6.00 -28.87
C GLN A 90 -1.47 4.66 -29.63
N GLY A 91 -2.31 3.70 -29.22
CA GLY A 91 -2.39 2.39 -29.84
C GLY A 91 -1.07 1.59 -29.78
N LYS A 92 -0.27 1.77 -28.73
CA LYS A 92 1.05 1.14 -28.60
C LYS A 92 0.99 -0.31 -28.16
N PHE A 93 -0.10 -0.75 -27.56
CA PHE A 93 -0.35 -2.13 -27.14
C PHE A 93 -1.83 -2.48 -27.26
N ASP A 94 -2.15 -3.76 -27.19
CA ASP A 94 -3.52 -4.29 -27.38
C ASP A 94 -4.05 -4.97 -26.10
N ILE A 95 -3.16 -5.43 -25.23
CA ILE A 95 -3.47 -6.22 -24.04
C ILE A 95 -2.74 -5.65 -22.84
N LEU A 96 -3.49 -5.30 -21.77
CA LEU A 96 -2.92 -5.06 -20.44
C LEU A 96 -2.91 -6.38 -19.66
N LEU A 97 -1.73 -6.85 -19.27
CA LEU A 97 -1.55 -8.09 -18.50
C LEU A 97 -1.06 -7.77 -17.09
N VAL A 98 -1.76 -8.27 -16.08
CA VAL A 98 -1.40 -8.17 -14.68
C VAL A 98 -1.35 -9.55 -14.03
N PHE A 99 -0.63 -9.69 -12.94
CA PHE A 99 -0.61 -10.94 -12.17
C PHE A 99 -1.98 -11.23 -11.52
N MET A 100 -2.57 -10.22 -10.89
CA MET A 100 -3.95 -10.19 -10.36
C MET A 100 -4.53 -8.80 -10.58
N PHE A 101 -5.85 -8.67 -10.69
CA PHE A 101 -6.49 -7.37 -10.95
C PHE A 101 -6.28 -6.34 -9.84
N ASP A 102 -5.98 -6.78 -8.61
CA ASP A 102 -5.62 -5.89 -7.50
C ASP A 102 -4.30 -5.11 -7.75
N ARG A 103 -3.50 -5.51 -8.78
CA ARG A 103 -2.34 -4.74 -9.24
C ARG A 103 -2.74 -3.45 -9.93
N ILE A 104 -3.87 -3.43 -10.64
CA ILE A 104 -4.42 -2.21 -11.25
C ILE A 104 -4.84 -1.24 -10.15
N GLY A 105 -5.54 -1.71 -9.10
CA GLY A 105 -5.97 -0.92 -7.96
C GLY A 105 -6.81 -1.74 -7.00
N ARG A 106 -7.13 -1.18 -5.84
CA ARG A 106 -7.98 -1.81 -4.83
C ARG A 106 -9.18 -0.96 -4.44
N ARG A 107 -9.28 0.27 -4.92
CA ARG A 107 -10.41 1.15 -4.63
C ARG A 107 -11.59 0.78 -5.49
N ALA A 108 -12.68 0.35 -4.86
CA ALA A 108 -13.92 0.02 -5.54
C ALA A 108 -14.54 1.21 -6.30
N GLU A 109 -14.22 2.41 -5.86
CA GLU A 109 -14.72 3.66 -6.44
C GLU A 109 -14.00 4.07 -7.74
N GLU A 110 -12.78 3.63 -7.97
CA GLU A 110 -11.93 4.12 -9.06
C GLU A 110 -11.49 2.99 -10.02
N THR A 111 -11.06 1.85 -9.47
CA THR A 111 -10.42 0.79 -10.26
C THR A 111 -11.31 0.19 -11.35
N PRO A 112 -12.62 -0.04 -11.11
CA PRO A 112 -13.52 -0.51 -12.15
C PRO A 112 -13.60 0.44 -13.34
N PHE A 113 -13.57 1.76 -13.09
CA PHE A 113 -13.62 2.77 -14.15
C PHE A 113 -12.33 2.81 -14.97
N VAL A 114 -11.17 2.56 -14.36
CA VAL A 114 -9.90 2.45 -15.11
C VAL A 114 -9.95 1.25 -16.05
N VAL A 115 -10.44 0.11 -15.57
CA VAL A 115 -10.60 -1.10 -16.39
C VAL A 115 -11.62 -0.86 -17.51
N GLU A 116 -12.76 -0.27 -17.21
CA GLU A 116 -13.79 0.08 -18.20
C GLU A 116 -13.26 1.07 -19.24
N TRP A 117 -12.49 2.06 -18.81
CA TRP A 117 -11.86 3.01 -19.71
C TRP A 117 -10.91 2.32 -20.68
N LEU A 118 -10.05 1.41 -20.23
CA LEU A 118 -9.13 0.65 -21.07
C LEU A 118 -9.89 -0.20 -22.10
N ILE A 119 -10.93 -0.92 -21.67
CA ILE A 119 -11.73 -1.76 -22.55
C ILE A 119 -12.46 -0.91 -23.62
N ASN A 120 -12.98 0.25 -23.24
CA ASN A 120 -13.63 1.18 -24.18
C ASN A 120 -12.65 1.77 -25.20
N HIS A 121 -11.33 1.78 -24.90
CA HIS A 121 -10.27 2.15 -25.86
C HIS A 121 -9.72 0.94 -26.65
N GLY A 122 -10.41 -0.19 -26.60
CA GLY A 122 -10.04 -1.38 -27.38
C GLY A 122 -8.92 -2.23 -26.76
N ILE A 123 -8.53 -1.95 -25.51
CA ILE A 123 -7.52 -2.73 -24.81
C ILE A 123 -8.17 -3.90 -24.09
N GLN A 124 -7.71 -5.11 -24.31
CA GLN A 124 -8.09 -6.29 -23.52
C GLN A 124 -7.36 -6.25 -22.18
N VAL A 125 -8.07 -6.51 -21.08
CA VAL A 125 -7.48 -6.52 -19.73
C VAL A 125 -7.46 -7.95 -19.20
N TRP A 126 -6.27 -8.47 -18.93
CA TRP A 126 -6.04 -9.85 -18.52
C TRP A 126 -5.29 -9.96 -17.20
N SER A 127 -5.66 -10.96 -16.43
CA SER A 127 -4.94 -11.41 -15.23
C SER A 127 -4.45 -12.84 -15.41
N VAL A 128 -3.22 -13.10 -14.98
CA VAL A 128 -2.64 -14.46 -15.01
C VAL A 128 -3.50 -15.45 -14.21
N ASN A 129 -4.03 -15.02 -13.06
CA ASN A 129 -4.76 -15.87 -12.13
C ASN A 129 -6.28 -15.85 -12.33
N GLU A 130 -6.84 -14.76 -12.87
CA GLU A 130 -8.28 -14.50 -12.89
C GLU A 130 -8.86 -14.50 -14.33
N GLY A 131 -7.98 -14.57 -15.34
CA GLY A 131 -8.37 -14.61 -16.76
C GLY A 131 -8.69 -13.23 -17.35
N GLU A 132 -9.48 -13.19 -18.42
CA GLU A 132 -9.89 -11.98 -19.11
C GLU A 132 -10.99 -11.24 -18.35
N GLN A 133 -10.85 -9.93 -18.24
CA GLN A 133 -11.91 -9.06 -17.76
C GLN A 133 -12.73 -8.55 -18.94
N ARG A 134 -13.98 -9.00 -19.04
CA ARG A 134 -14.93 -8.56 -20.06
C ARG A 134 -15.97 -7.61 -19.48
N ILE A 135 -16.48 -6.69 -20.31
CA ILE A 135 -17.53 -5.73 -19.96
C ILE A 135 -18.56 -5.63 -21.09
N ASP A 136 -18.81 -6.77 -21.76
CA ASP A 136 -19.71 -6.82 -22.92
C ASP A 136 -21.18 -6.66 -22.53
N THR A 137 -21.53 -7.12 -21.33
CA THR A 137 -22.90 -7.09 -20.81
C THR A 137 -23.01 -6.29 -19.53
N HIS A 138 -24.26 -5.90 -19.17
CA HIS A 138 -24.53 -5.29 -17.85
C HIS A 138 -24.16 -6.22 -16.69
N VAL A 139 -24.24 -7.54 -16.90
CA VAL A 139 -23.86 -8.54 -15.90
C VAL A 139 -22.35 -8.54 -15.68
N ASP A 140 -21.56 -8.41 -16.73
CA ASP A 140 -20.10 -8.33 -16.64
C ASP A 140 -19.67 -7.08 -15.90
N ARG A 141 -20.31 -5.94 -16.18
CA ARG A 141 -20.08 -4.68 -15.43
C ARG A 141 -20.37 -4.86 -13.94
N LEU A 142 -21.53 -5.43 -13.61
CA LEU A 142 -21.89 -5.67 -12.21
C LEU A 142 -20.89 -6.61 -11.53
N THR A 143 -20.48 -7.67 -12.20
CA THR A 143 -19.50 -8.63 -11.70
C THR A 143 -18.14 -7.95 -11.44
N ASN A 144 -17.71 -7.06 -12.33
CA ASN A 144 -16.50 -6.27 -12.18
C ASN A 144 -16.57 -5.39 -10.92
N TYR A 145 -17.66 -4.64 -10.75
CA TYR A 145 -17.88 -3.82 -9.56
C TYR A 145 -17.89 -4.65 -8.27
N ILE A 146 -18.53 -5.80 -8.25
CA ILE A 146 -18.59 -6.70 -7.08
C ILE A 146 -17.20 -7.21 -6.73
N ARG A 147 -16.37 -7.60 -7.70
CA ARG A 147 -14.99 -8.06 -7.46
C ARG A 147 -14.14 -7.00 -6.77
N PHE A 148 -14.15 -5.77 -7.28
CA PHE A 148 -13.38 -4.68 -6.69
C PHE A 148 -13.94 -4.26 -5.33
N TRP A 149 -15.26 -4.28 -5.15
CA TRP A 149 -15.89 -4.02 -3.86
C TRP A 149 -15.52 -5.08 -2.80
N GLN A 150 -15.45 -6.35 -3.18
CA GLN A 150 -14.99 -7.41 -2.28
C GLN A 150 -13.53 -7.24 -1.89
N ALA A 151 -12.65 -6.92 -2.85
CA ALA A 151 -11.23 -6.69 -2.60
C ALA A 151 -10.99 -5.49 -1.66
N ASP A 152 -11.77 -4.42 -1.80
CA ASP A 152 -11.78 -3.27 -0.89
C ASP A 152 -12.27 -3.67 0.50
N GLY A 153 -13.38 -4.40 0.58
CA GLY A 153 -13.96 -4.88 1.83
C GLY A 153 -13.03 -5.79 2.63
N GLU A 154 -12.23 -6.64 2.00
CA GLU A 154 -11.22 -7.45 2.69
C GLU A 154 -10.10 -6.61 3.30
N SER A 155 -9.65 -5.59 2.59
CA SER A 155 -8.65 -4.64 3.10
C SER A 155 -9.17 -3.89 4.33
N GLN A 156 -10.41 -3.41 4.28
CA GLN A 156 -11.08 -2.74 5.40
C GLN A 156 -11.29 -3.67 6.61
N LYS A 157 -11.76 -4.90 6.39
CA LYS A 157 -11.93 -5.91 7.45
C LYS A 157 -10.61 -6.23 8.13
N THR A 158 -9.53 -6.38 7.36
CA THR A 158 -8.18 -6.63 7.91
C THR A 158 -7.70 -5.44 8.74
N SER A 159 -7.92 -4.22 8.29
CA SER A 159 -7.61 -3.01 9.05
C SER A 159 -8.40 -2.93 10.36
N MET A 160 -9.72 -3.21 10.32
CA MET A 160 -10.57 -3.23 11.52
C MET A 160 -10.12 -4.30 12.51
N ARG A 161 -9.84 -5.53 12.05
CA ARG A 161 -9.32 -6.62 12.90
C ARG A 161 -7.99 -6.23 13.56
N THR A 162 -7.08 -5.63 12.80
CA THR A 162 -5.80 -5.18 13.32
C THR A 162 -5.97 -4.08 14.37
N LYS A 163 -6.83 -3.09 14.11
CA LYS A 163 -7.14 -2.03 15.07
C LYS A 163 -7.78 -2.58 16.35
N ALA A 164 -8.72 -3.51 16.21
CA ALA A 164 -9.36 -4.15 17.36
C ALA A 164 -8.37 -4.96 18.20
N ALA A 165 -7.52 -5.76 17.56
CA ALA A 165 -6.47 -6.54 18.25
C ALA A 165 -5.46 -5.63 18.97
N LEU A 166 -5.04 -4.52 18.33
CA LEU A 166 -4.16 -3.54 18.97
C LEU A 166 -4.84 -2.82 20.14
N GLY A 167 -6.13 -2.50 20.00
CA GLY A 167 -6.93 -1.90 21.08
C GLY A 167 -7.03 -2.84 22.28
N GLN A 168 -7.30 -4.12 22.05
CA GLN A 168 -7.34 -5.13 23.11
C GLN A 168 -5.98 -5.27 23.82
N MET A 169 -4.87 -5.30 23.07
CA MET A 169 -3.53 -5.34 23.67
C MET A 169 -3.27 -4.16 24.60
N VAL A 170 -3.73 -2.95 24.21
CA VAL A 170 -3.60 -1.75 25.06
C VAL A 170 -4.44 -1.88 26.32
N GLN A 171 -5.70 -2.35 26.23
CA GLN A 171 -6.56 -2.60 27.41
C GLN A 171 -5.99 -3.64 28.36
N GLU A 172 -5.28 -4.65 27.84
CA GLU A 172 -4.56 -5.66 28.62
C GLU A 172 -3.22 -5.17 29.19
N GLY A 173 -2.86 -3.88 28.97
CA GLY A 173 -1.59 -3.31 29.41
C GLY A 173 -0.37 -3.86 28.67
N ARG A 174 -0.56 -4.50 27.52
CA ARG A 174 0.52 -5.07 26.72
C ARG A 174 1.10 -4.00 25.78
N PHE A 175 2.42 -4.00 25.68
CA PHE A 175 3.08 -3.16 24.70
C PHE A 175 2.85 -3.67 23.27
N ARG A 176 2.33 -2.80 22.41
CA ARG A 176 1.96 -3.15 21.02
C ARG A 176 3.12 -3.19 20.03
N GLY A 177 4.37 -2.94 20.48
CA GLY A 177 5.57 -2.87 19.65
C GLY A 177 5.98 -1.44 19.25
N GLY A 178 7.16 -1.31 18.68
CA GLY A 178 7.79 -0.03 18.35
C GLY A 178 8.83 0.37 19.40
N SER A 179 9.21 1.65 19.42
CA SER A 179 10.13 2.20 20.42
C SER A 179 9.38 2.55 21.71
N ALA A 180 10.02 2.35 22.85
CA ALA A 180 9.47 2.83 24.12
C ALA A 180 9.28 4.34 24.10
N PRO A 181 8.14 4.87 24.56
CA PRO A 181 7.99 6.31 24.79
C PRO A 181 9.07 6.82 25.76
N TYR A 182 9.46 8.08 25.63
CA TYR A 182 10.43 8.70 26.54
C TYR A 182 9.87 8.66 27.97
N GLY A 183 10.65 8.27 28.95
CA GLY A 183 10.18 8.01 30.32
C GLY A 183 9.86 6.56 30.62
N TYR A 184 9.96 5.68 29.62
CA TYR A 184 9.75 4.24 29.77
C TYR A 184 10.84 3.43 29.08
N ASP A 185 11.19 2.30 29.66
CA ASP A 185 12.07 1.29 29.09
C ASP A 185 11.29 0.05 28.66
N LEU A 186 11.80 -0.63 27.64
CA LEU A 186 11.28 -1.95 27.22
C LEU A 186 12.02 -3.03 27.96
N VAL A 187 11.30 -3.77 28.78
CA VAL A 187 11.85 -4.92 29.50
C VAL A 187 11.15 -6.22 29.05
N PRO A 188 11.88 -7.35 29.02
CA PRO A 188 11.29 -8.65 28.74
C PRO A 188 10.15 -8.95 29.70
N SER A 189 9.00 -9.40 29.17
CA SER A 189 7.84 -9.74 30.00
C SER A 189 7.89 -11.20 30.51
N GLY A 190 8.84 -12.01 30.03
CA GLY A 190 8.91 -13.45 30.29
C GLY A 190 7.86 -14.27 29.55
N THR A 191 7.07 -13.65 28.67
CA THR A 191 6.07 -14.34 27.85
C THR A 191 6.47 -14.33 26.37
N TYR A 192 6.04 -15.35 25.64
CA TYR A 192 6.34 -15.49 24.21
C TYR A 192 5.07 -15.44 23.39
N ASN A 193 5.14 -14.78 22.24
CA ASN A 193 4.02 -14.76 21.29
C ASN A 193 3.91 -16.11 20.53
N LYS A 194 2.85 -16.27 19.71
CA LYS A 194 2.63 -17.49 18.91
C LYS A 194 3.77 -17.83 17.94
N ARG A 195 4.61 -16.85 17.58
CA ARG A 195 5.80 -17.00 16.72
C ARG A 195 7.09 -17.21 17.53
N LYS A 196 6.99 -17.50 18.83
CA LYS A 196 8.11 -17.70 19.78
C LYS A 196 9.03 -16.47 19.92
N HIS A 197 8.56 -15.26 19.58
CA HIS A 197 9.27 -14.04 19.91
C HIS A 197 8.88 -13.58 21.32
N GLU A 198 9.86 -13.13 22.09
CA GLU A 198 9.66 -12.60 23.42
C GLU A 198 8.79 -11.32 23.37
N VAL A 199 7.85 -11.25 24.30
CA VAL A 199 6.97 -10.07 24.43
C VAL A 199 7.60 -9.13 25.45
N PHE A 200 7.61 -7.83 25.13
CA PHE A 200 8.14 -6.78 25.99
C PHE A 200 7.00 -6.04 26.70
N LYS A 201 7.28 -5.53 27.88
CA LYS A 201 6.43 -4.61 28.66
C LYS A 201 7.14 -3.29 28.86
N LEU A 202 6.38 -2.23 29.13
CA LEU A 202 6.91 -0.93 29.50
C LEU A 202 7.14 -0.88 31.01
N GLU A 203 8.34 -0.46 31.43
CA GLU A 203 8.64 -0.08 32.80
C GLU A 203 9.05 1.39 32.84
N ILE A 204 8.71 2.08 33.95
CA ILE A 204 9.04 3.49 34.11
C ILE A 204 10.57 3.63 34.27
N ASN A 205 11.18 4.46 33.41
CA ASN A 205 12.55 4.91 33.57
C ASN A 205 12.54 6.12 34.53
N PRO A 206 13.10 6.00 35.76
CA PRO A 206 12.97 7.05 36.77
C PRO A 206 13.58 8.39 36.36
N ASP A 207 14.70 8.36 35.63
CA ASP A 207 15.41 9.59 35.25
C ASP A 207 14.71 10.33 34.12
N GLU A 208 14.27 9.61 33.08
CA GLU A 208 13.47 10.18 31.99
C GLU A 208 12.08 10.64 32.49
N ALA A 209 11.46 9.91 33.43
CA ALA A 209 10.16 10.26 33.99
C ALA A 209 10.21 11.58 34.78
N LYS A 210 11.34 11.91 35.43
CA LYS A 210 11.57 13.23 36.07
C LYS A 210 11.49 14.33 35.02
N VAL A 211 12.12 14.13 33.86
CA VAL A 211 12.13 15.13 32.79
C VAL A 211 10.73 15.29 32.20
N VAL A 212 9.99 14.20 32.01
CA VAL A 212 8.58 14.26 31.57
C VAL A 212 7.72 15.07 32.52
N ARG A 213 7.80 14.79 33.85
CA ARG A 213 7.09 15.56 34.87
C ARG A 213 7.43 17.04 34.83
N MET A 214 8.72 17.35 34.70
CA MET A 214 9.19 18.72 34.56
C MET A 214 8.58 19.43 33.34
N MET A 215 8.46 18.75 32.21
CA MET A 215 7.81 19.32 31.02
C MET A 215 6.34 19.67 31.31
N PHE A 216 5.60 18.78 31.96
CA PHE A 216 4.20 19.03 32.35
C PHE A 216 4.09 20.17 33.39
N ASP A 217 4.96 20.21 34.39
CA ASP A 217 4.98 21.27 35.39
C ASP A 217 5.28 22.64 34.78
N LEU A 218 6.23 22.72 33.84
CA LEU A 218 6.51 23.93 33.08
C LEU A 218 5.34 24.36 32.19
N CYS A 219 4.67 23.40 31.57
CA CYS A 219 3.53 23.69 30.74
C CYS A 219 2.32 24.17 31.54
N VAL A 220 1.93 23.44 32.58
CA VAL A 220 0.70 23.70 33.36
C VAL A 220 0.93 24.79 34.41
N GLY A 221 2.05 24.69 35.14
CA GLY A 221 2.36 25.63 36.25
C GLY A 221 2.88 26.98 35.79
N SER A 222 3.75 27.00 34.74
CA SER A 222 4.41 28.21 34.28
C SER A 222 3.90 28.74 32.95
N GLY A 223 2.97 28.03 32.30
CA GLY A 223 2.40 28.42 31.00
C GLY A 223 3.41 28.40 29.83
N TYR A 224 4.48 27.60 29.94
CA TYR A 224 5.48 27.54 28.88
C TYR A 224 4.97 26.78 27.67
N GLY A 225 5.12 27.39 26.49
CA GLY A 225 4.89 26.73 25.22
C GLY A 225 6.01 25.72 24.88
N ARG A 226 5.75 24.81 23.94
CA ARG A 226 6.65 23.72 23.49
C ARG A 226 8.08 24.21 23.20
N PHE A 227 8.20 25.32 22.48
CA PHE A 227 9.48 25.91 22.12
C PHE A 227 10.28 26.37 23.36
N LYS A 228 9.62 27.06 24.32
CA LYS A 228 10.25 27.53 25.53
C LYS A 228 10.70 26.38 26.43
N ILE A 229 9.92 25.30 26.51
CA ILE A 229 10.28 24.08 27.23
C ILE A 229 11.50 23.40 26.58
N ALA A 230 11.53 23.29 25.26
CA ALA A 230 12.67 22.68 24.55
C ALA A 230 13.98 23.45 24.79
N ASN A 231 13.93 24.77 24.75
CA ASN A 231 15.08 25.63 25.04
C ASN A 231 15.52 25.49 26.51
N PHE A 232 14.59 25.56 27.47
CA PHE A 232 14.85 25.39 28.87
C PHE A 232 15.58 24.09 29.21
N LEU A 233 15.09 22.95 28.64
CA LEU A 233 15.74 21.65 28.83
C LEU A 233 17.14 21.61 28.22
N SER A 234 17.33 22.26 27.07
CA SER A 234 18.62 22.34 26.40
C SER A 234 19.62 23.21 27.19
N GLU A 235 19.17 24.33 27.75
CA GLU A 235 19.98 25.22 28.65
C GLU A 235 20.37 24.49 29.93
N MET A 236 19.51 23.67 30.49
CA MET A 236 19.79 22.80 31.64
C MET A 236 20.74 21.63 31.30
N GLY A 237 21.15 21.49 30.03
CA GLY A 237 22.02 20.40 29.59
C GLY A 237 21.34 19.04 29.52
N ILE A 238 20.00 19.00 29.67
CA ILE A 238 19.23 17.77 29.58
C ILE A 238 19.08 17.37 28.09
N LYS A 239 19.54 16.17 27.75
CA LYS A 239 19.48 15.64 26.36
C LYS A 239 18.36 14.65 26.18
N THR A 240 17.98 14.44 24.92
CA THR A 240 17.10 13.33 24.54
C THR A 240 17.81 11.97 24.72
N ARG A 241 17.09 10.87 24.65
CA ARG A 241 17.64 9.50 24.71
C ARG A 241 18.78 9.28 23.71
N ASP A 242 18.73 9.94 22.56
CA ASP A 242 19.76 9.87 21.51
C ASP A 242 20.92 10.87 21.72
N GLY A 243 20.98 11.54 22.86
CA GLY A 243 22.02 12.53 23.17
C GLY A 243 21.88 13.87 22.44
N LYS A 244 20.74 14.13 21.79
CA LYS A 244 20.47 15.36 21.04
C LYS A 244 19.80 16.42 21.89
N ASN A 245 19.78 17.66 21.39
CA ASN A 245 18.99 18.74 21.97
C ASN A 245 17.49 18.47 21.75
N TRP A 246 16.68 19.01 22.67
CA TRP A 246 15.24 18.96 22.54
C TRP A 246 14.74 19.83 21.40
N HIS A 247 13.79 19.31 20.64
CA HIS A 247 13.08 20.04 19.60
C HIS A 247 11.61 20.23 20.02
N GLU A 248 11.01 21.36 19.66
CA GLU A 248 9.63 21.69 20.04
C GLU A 248 8.61 20.63 19.63
N ALA A 249 8.82 19.99 18.47
CA ALA A 249 7.96 18.90 18.00
C ALA A 249 8.02 17.68 18.93
N THR A 250 9.22 17.34 19.45
CA THR A 250 9.40 16.21 20.38
C THR A 250 8.71 16.48 21.71
N VAL A 251 8.88 17.70 22.26
CA VAL A 251 8.15 18.13 23.45
C VAL A 251 6.65 18.09 23.21
N GLY A 252 6.20 18.60 22.06
CA GLY A 252 4.79 18.56 21.68
C GLY A 252 4.22 17.13 21.61
N HIS A 253 4.97 16.19 21.07
CA HIS A 253 4.56 14.77 21.06
C HIS A 253 4.43 14.18 22.47
N ILE A 254 5.31 14.53 23.40
CA ILE A 254 5.22 14.07 24.78
C ILE A 254 3.99 14.67 25.46
N LEU A 255 3.80 15.99 25.39
CA LEU A 255 2.68 16.68 26.04
C LEU A 255 1.29 16.28 25.53
N HIS A 256 1.19 15.74 24.32
CA HIS A 256 -0.08 15.27 23.72
C HIS A 256 -0.26 13.76 23.79
N ASN A 257 0.70 13.03 24.31
CA ASN A 257 0.60 11.58 24.38
C ASN A 257 -0.19 11.15 25.62
N ILE A 258 -1.30 10.46 25.40
CA ILE A 258 -2.22 10.01 26.46
C ILE A 258 -1.63 8.97 27.43
N MET A 259 -0.41 8.52 27.20
CA MET A 259 0.29 7.57 28.09
C MET A 259 0.87 8.25 29.34
N TYR A 260 0.92 9.56 29.36
CA TYR A 260 1.37 10.37 30.49
C TYR A 260 0.19 11.06 31.13
#